data_36c55d83d57ec84880f510ff275f4036
#
_entry.id   36c55d83d57ec84880f510ff275f4036
#
_cell.length_a   1.000
_cell.length_b   1.000
_cell.length_c   1.000
_cell.angle_alpha   90.00
_cell.angle_beta   90.00
_cell.angle_gamma   90.00
#
_symmetry.space_group_name_H-M   'P 1'
#
loop_
_entity.id
_entity.type
_entity.pdbx_description
1 polymer ?
#
loop_
_entity_poly.entity_id
_entity_poly.type
_entity_poly.pdbx_seq_one_letter_code
_entity_poly.pdbx_strand_id
1 'polypeptide(L)'
;MKYNQSNIKKAKKYLDSNSCIGIPTETVYGLAGNAYSDIAVKKIFSLKKRPKSNPLIVHYSNLSKLKDDCHVNNNFLNLYKTFCPGPITFVLKLKRSSKISKIVTNSKKTLAIRFPKHSVTNKLLKILDYPLAAPSANISSKLSSVKAVDVKEEFGNKI
;
A
#
# COMPACT_ATOMS: atom_id res chain seq x y z
N MET A 1 17.67 -7.41 -4.31
CA MET A 1 18.21 -6.08 -4.67
C MET A 1 18.72 -5.43 -3.40
N LYS A 2 20.01 -5.09 -3.31
CA LYS A 2 20.54 -4.38 -2.13
C LYS A 2 19.91 -2.99 -2.08
N TYR A 3 19.55 -2.54 -0.86
CA TYR A 3 19.06 -1.18 -0.63
C TYR A 3 20.08 -0.16 -1.11
N ASN A 4 19.63 0.76 -1.98
CA ASN A 4 20.39 1.92 -2.41
C ASN A 4 19.44 3.13 -2.44
N GLN A 5 19.91 4.30 -1.97
CA GLN A 5 19.13 5.54 -1.94
C GLN A 5 18.66 5.96 -3.36
N SER A 6 19.46 5.69 -4.39
CA SER A 6 19.09 5.90 -5.81
C SER A 6 17.84 5.10 -6.19
N ASN A 7 17.71 3.85 -5.73
CA ASN A 7 16.56 3.00 -6.04
C ASN A 7 15.26 3.52 -5.39
N ILE A 8 15.34 4.11 -4.20
CA ILE A 8 14.17 4.72 -3.54
C ILE A 8 13.69 5.95 -4.30
N LYS A 9 14.61 6.81 -4.77
CA LYS A 9 14.27 7.97 -5.62
C LYS A 9 13.64 7.52 -6.93
N LYS A 10 14.19 6.47 -7.55
CA LYS A 10 13.63 5.87 -8.77
C LYS A 10 12.22 5.32 -8.53
N ALA A 11 12.01 4.58 -7.44
CA ALA A 11 10.70 4.08 -7.04
C ALA A 11 9.67 5.21 -6.84
N LYS A 12 10.06 6.31 -6.15
CA LYS A 12 9.22 7.50 -6.01
C LYS A 12 8.82 8.05 -7.38
N LYS A 13 9.77 8.21 -8.32
CA LYS A 13 9.48 8.73 -9.67
C LYS A 13 8.44 7.88 -10.42
N TYR A 14 8.52 6.54 -10.32
CA TYR A 14 7.51 5.65 -10.91
C TYR A 14 6.14 5.81 -10.26
N LEU A 15 6.08 5.90 -8.93
CA LEU A 15 4.83 6.11 -8.20
C LEU A 15 4.20 7.48 -8.51
N ASP A 16 5.00 8.54 -8.61
CA ASP A 16 4.55 9.89 -8.95
C ASP A 16 3.97 9.94 -10.38
N SER A 17 4.43 9.08 -11.29
CA SER A 17 3.86 8.91 -12.63
C SER A 17 2.67 7.95 -12.69
N ASN A 18 2.03 7.63 -11.55
CA ASN A 18 0.92 6.69 -11.44
C ASN A 18 1.25 5.25 -11.89
N SER A 19 2.53 4.88 -11.90
CA SER A 19 2.95 3.50 -12.13
C SER A 19 2.83 2.67 -10.86
N CYS A 20 2.72 1.35 -11.05
CA CYS A 20 2.78 0.39 -9.95
C CYS A 20 4.20 -0.15 -9.81
N ILE A 21 4.59 -0.49 -8.60
CA ILE A 21 5.88 -1.13 -8.28
C ILE A 21 5.68 -2.28 -7.28
N GLY A 22 6.59 -3.25 -7.29
CA GLY A 22 6.69 -4.25 -6.23
C GLY A 22 7.40 -3.68 -5.01
N ILE A 23 6.81 -3.78 -3.81
CA ILE A 23 7.44 -3.39 -2.55
C ILE A 23 7.55 -4.58 -1.60
N PRO A 24 8.69 -4.78 -0.90
CA PRO A 24 8.82 -5.82 0.11
C PRO A 24 8.10 -5.41 1.40
N THR A 25 7.46 -6.39 2.06
CA THR A 25 6.93 -6.20 3.42
C THR A 25 7.46 -7.30 4.33
N GLU A 26 7.12 -7.25 5.62
CA GLU A 26 7.47 -8.30 6.58
C GLU A 26 6.69 -9.61 6.39
N THR A 27 5.73 -9.64 5.45
CA THR A 27 4.96 -10.84 5.11
C THR A 27 5.24 -11.30 3.68
N VAL A 28 4.67 -10.61 2.69
CA VAL A 28 4.81 -10.90 1.26
C VAL A 28 5.08 -9.59 0.50
N TYR A 29 5.51 -9.68 -0.75
CA TYR A 29 5.60 -8.50 -1.60
C TYR A 29 4.22 -7.91 -1.86
N GLY A 30 4.13 -6.57 -1.86
CA GLY A 30 2.94 -5.82 -2.24
C GLY A 30 3.08 -5.21 -3.63
N LEU A 31 2.01 -5.21 -4.42
CA LEU A 31 1.90 -4.42 -5.65
C LEU A 31 1.37 -3.04 -5.28
N ALA A 32 2.27 -2.06 -5.23
CA ALA A 32 2.01 -0.74 -4.68
C ALA A 32 1.74 0.33 -5.74
N GLY A 33 0.80 1.21 -5.45
CA GLY A 33 0.52 2.41 -6.22
C GLY A 33 -0.01 3.53 -5.33
N ASN A 34 -0.01 4.77 -5.82
CA ASN A 34 -0.53 5.93 -5.12
C ASN A 34 -2.01 5.75 -4.75
N ALA A 35 -2.33 5.70 -3.46
CA ALA A 35 -3.69 5.47 -2.97
C ALA A 35 -4.65 6.66 -3.22
N TYR A 36 -4.12 7.85 -3.51
CA TYR A 36 -4.91 9.03 -3.87
C TYR A 36 -5.23 9.09 -5.36
N SER A 37 -4.54 8.32 -6.20
CA SER A 37 -4.71 8.33 -7.65
C SER A 37 -5.64 7.22 -8.13
N ASP A 38 -6.78 7.58 -8.71
CA ASP A 38 -7.67 6.63 -9.38
C ASP A 38 -6.97 5.86 -10.51
N ILE A 39 -6.03 6.51 -11.21
CA ILE A 39 -5.26 5.89 -12.31
C ILE A 39 -4.40 4.77 -11.75
N ALA A 40 -3.59 5.05 -10.72
CA ALA A 40 -2.72 4.06 -10.10
C ALA A 40 -3.53 2.89 -9.48
N VAL A 41 -4.65 3.21 -8.79
CA VAL A 41 -5.51 2.20 -8.18
C VAL A 41 -6.16 1.31 -9.24
N LYS A 42 -6.71 1.87 -10.32
CA LYS A 42 -7.25 1.09 -11.46
C LYS A 42 -6.19 0.16 -12.06
N LYS A 43 -4.93 0.64 -12.18
CA LYS A 43 -3.81 -0.15 -12.67
C LYS A 43 -3.50 -1.35 -11.77
N ILE A 44 -3.56 -1.19 -10.43
CA ILE A 44 -3.42 -2.32 -9.47
C ILE A 44 -4.50 -3.38 -9.74
N PHE A 45 -5.77 -2.98 -9.85
CA PHE A 45 -6.87 -3.93 -10.10
C PHE A 45 -6.70 -4.66 -11.43
N SER A 46 -6.32 -3.94 -12.50
CA SER A 46 -6.08 -4.51 -13.83
C SER A 46 -4.93 -5.51 -13.83
N LEU A 47 -3.75 -5.13 -13.31
CA LEU A 47 -2.58 -5.99 -13.24
C LEU A 47 -2.84 -7.28 -12.47
N LYS A 48 -3.58 -7.19 -11.37
CA LYS A 48 -3.92 -8.34 -10.52
C LYS A 48 -5.11 -9.14 -11.02
N LYS A 49 -5.83 -8.70 -12.04
CA LYS A 49 -7.16 -9.25 -12.41
C LYS A 49 -8.08 -9.38 -11.18
N ARG A 50 -8.00 -8.38 -10.28
CA ARG A 50 -8.72 -8.39 -9.00
C ARG A 50 -10.16 -7.94 -9.18
N PRO A 51 -11.15 -8.61 -8.57
CA PRO A 51 -12.53 -8.13 -8.54
C PRO A 51 -12.59 -6.73 -7.88
N LYS A 52 -13.28 -5.78 -8.51
CA LYS A 52 -13.43 -4.40 -7.98
C LYS A 52 -14.16 -4.35 -6.64
N SER A 53 -14.97 -5.37 -6.33
CA SER A 53 -15.67 -5.52 -5.05
C SER A 53 -14.74 -5.79 -3.86
N ASN A 54 -13.46 -6.14 -4.10
CA ASN A 54 -12.52 -6.52 -3.05
C ASN A 54 -11.58 -5.35 -2.70
N PRO A 55 -11.82 -4.58 -1.60
CA PRO A 55 -11.04 -3.42 -1.23
C PRO A 55 -9.55 -3.67 -1.09
N LEU A 56 -8.75 -2.59 -1.14
CA LEU A 56 -7.30 -2.65 -0.99
C LEU A 56 -6.87 -2.22 0.42
N ILE A 57 -5.76 -2.79 0.90
CA ILE A 57 -5.08 -2.32 2.12
C ILE A 57 -4.17 -1.15 1.74
N VAL A 58 -4.17 -0.10 2.58
CA VAL A 58 -3.35 1.10 2.39
C VAL A 58 -2.24 1.15 3.45
N HIS A 59 -1.02 1.36 3.00
CA HIS A 59 0.17 1.42 3.83
C HIS A 59 0.56 2.86 4.14
N TYR A 60 0.74 3.15 5.43
CA TYR A 60 1.14 4.45 5.96
C TYR A 60 2.53 4.40 6.61
N SER A 61 3.26 5.51 6.57
CA SER A 61 4.56 5.64 7.26
C SER A 61 4.41 5.91 8.76
N ASN A 62 3.36 6.61 9.16
CA ASN A 62 3.13 7.04 10.55
C ASN A 62 1.68 7.48 10.80
N LEU A 63 1.36 7.74 12.09
CA LEU A 63 0.04 8.18 12.53
C LEU A 63 -0.38 9.56 12.01
N SER A 64 0.57 10.49 11.83
CA SER A 64 0.25 11.83 11.37
C SER A 64 -0.43 11.78 10.01
N LYS A 65 0.20 11.09 9.03
CA LYS A 65 -0.37 10.89 7.70
C LYS A 65 -1.70 10.12 7.71
N LEU A 66 -1.87 9.14 8.62
CA LEU A 66 -3.14 8.42 8.75
C LEU A 66 -4.27 9.33 9.23
N LYS A 67 -3.98 10.27 10.15
CA LYS A 67 -4.98 11.19 10.69
C LYS A 67 -5.59 12.13 9.64
N ASP A 68 -4.92 12.33 8.51
CA ASP A 68 -5.50 13.10 7.39
C ASP A 68 -6.68 12.36 6.76
N ASP A 69 -6.63 11.04 6.73
CA ASP A 69 -7.60 10.19 6.03
C ASP A 69 -8.62 9.51 6.96
N CYS A 70 -8.24 9.14 8.18
CA CYS A 70 -9.06 8.31 9.05
C CYS A 70 -9.36 8.95 10.41
N HIS A 71 -10.52 8.58 10.99
CA HIS A 71 -10.81 8.83 12.40
C HIS A 71 -10.02 7.85 13.27
N VAL A 72 -9.36 8.38 14.29
CA VAL A 72 -8.51 7.62 15.22
C VAL A 72 -9.14 7.69 16.62
N ASN A 73 -9.28 6.56 17.30
CA ASN A 73 -9.78 6.47 18.67
C ASN A 73 -8.73 5.85 19.61
N ASN A 74 -8.99 5.89 20.93
CA ASN A 74 -8.05 5.42 21.95
C ASN A 74 -7.75 3.92 21.83
N ASN A 75 -8.74 3.09 21.51
CA ASN A 75 -8.54 1.65 21.33
C ASN A 75 -7.53 1.37 20.19
N PHE A 76 -7.71 2.04 19.05
CA PHE A 76 -6.74 1.94 17.96
C PHE A 76 -5.35 2.44 18.38
N LEU A 77 -5.25 3.56 19.11
CA LEU A 77 -3.97 4.09 19.57
C LEU A 77 -3.22 3.12 20.49
N ASN A 78 -3.91 2.44 21.38
CA ASN A 78 -3.32 1.42 22.25
C ASN A 78 -2.79 0.23 21.44
N LEU A 79 -3.58 -0.29 20.50
CA LEU A 79 -3.15 -1.36 19.61
C LEU A 79 -2.00 -0.93 18.70
N TYR A 80 -2.04 0.30 18.18
CA TYR A 80 -0.95 0.85 17.38
C TYR A 80 0.38 0.90 18.15
N LYS A 81 0.38 1.37 19.41
CA LYS A 81 1.57 1.41 20.25
C LYS A 81 2.18 0.03 20.48
N THR A 82 1.34 -0.99 20.60
CA THR A 82 1.78 -2.36 20.89
C THR A 82 2.24 -3.12 19.65
N PHE A 83 1.55 -2.94 18.51
CA PHE A 83 1.71 -3.82 17.36
C PHE A 83 2.28 -3.15 16.10
N CYS A 84 2.45 -1.81 16.08
CA CYS A 84 2.96 -1.12 14.91
C CYS A 84 4.37 -0.55 15.11
N PRO A 85 5.21 -0.61 14.06
CA PRO A 85 4.95 -1.23 12.76
C PRO A 85 4.94 -2.76 12.83
N GLY A 86 4.08 -3.41 12.01
CA GLY A 86 3.95 -4.88 12.07
C GLY A 86 2.90 -5.47 11.13
N PRO A 87 2.74 -6.80 11.16
CA PRO A 87 1.86 -7.55 10.26
C PRO A 87 0.37 -7.48 10.66
N ILE A 88 -0.09 -6.34 11.18
CA ILE A 88 -1.47 -6.12 11.57
C ILE A 88 -2.17 -5.16 10.62
N THR A 89 -3.41 -5.46 10.29
CA THR A 89 -4.29 -4.60 9.49
C THR A 89 -5.45 -4.14 10.34
N PHE A 90 -5.68 -2.82 10.39
CA PHE A 90 -6.81 -2.21 11.07
C PHE A 90 -7.84 -1.75 10.05
N VAL A 91 -9.11 -1.76 10.43
CA VAL A 91 -10.18 -1.16 9.64
C VAL A 91 -10.72 0.05 10.41
N LEU A 92 -10.53 1.24 9.85
CA LEU A 92 -10.87 2.51 10.47
C LEU A 92 -11.92 3.26 9.66
N LYS A 93 -12.71 4.11 10.32
CA LYS A 93 -13.68 4.99 9.67
C LYS A 93 -12.95 6.06 8.86
N LEU A 94 -13.27 6.15 7.57
CA LEU A 94 -12.72 7.14 6.65
C LEU A 94 -13.31 8.52 6.94
N LYS A 95 -12.49 9.58 6.88
CA LYS A 95 -12.96 10.96 6.96
C LYS A 95 -13.61 11.38 5.63
N ARG A 96 -14.55 12.28 5.69
CA ARG A 96 -15.16 12.88 4.48
C ARG A 96 -14.15 13.68 3.65
N SER A 97 -13.15 14.27 4.32
CA SER A 97 -12.05 15.05 3.71
C SER A 97 -10.93 14.20 3.16
N SER A 98 -10.97 12.87 3.32
CA SER A 98 -9.91 11.96 2.86
C SER A 98 -9.73 12.04 1.34
N LYS A 99 -8.46 12.05 0.92
CA LYS A 99 -8.05 12.02 -0.49
C LYS A 99 -7.96 10.59 -1.05
N ILE A 100 -8.23 9.56 -0.23
CA ILE A 100 -8.18 8.16 -0.69
C ILE A 100 -9.18 7.96 -1.84
N SER A 101 -8.68 7.40 -2.93
CA SER A 101 -9.52 7.00 -4.07
C SER A 101 -10.69 6.12 -3.61
N LYS A 102 -11.90 6.45 -4.03
CA LYS A 102 -13.10 5.66 -3.72
C LYS A 102 -13.01 4.22 -4.22
N ILE A 103 -12.18 3.97 -5.23
CA ILE A 103 -11.93 2.65 -5.79
C ILE A 103 -11.19 1.75 -4.77
N VAL A 104 -10.29 2.31 -3.95
CA VAL A 104 -9.57 1.58 -2.89
C VAL A 104 -10.54 0.91 -1.93
N THR A 105 -11.58 1.63 -1.51
CA THR A 105 -12.56 1.18 -0.52
C THR A 105 -13.79 0.54 -1.13
N ASN A 106 -13.91 0.50 -2.46
CA ASN A 106 -15.16 0.17 -3.13
C ASN A 106 -16.32 1.03 -2.59
N SER A 107 -16.07 2.34 -2.46
CA SER A 107 -17.00 3.35 -1.91
C SER A 107 -17.48 3.11 -0.46
N LYS A 108 -16.86 2.18 0.28
CA LYS A 108 -17.16 1.96 1.70
C LYS A 108 -16.68 3.14 2.55
N LYS A 109 -17.33 3.35 3.70
CA LYS A 109 -16.98 4.40 4.67
C LYS A 109 -15.82 4.02 5.60
N THR A 110 -15.16 2.90 5.33
CA THR A 110 -14.03 2.38 6.11
C THR A 110 -12.84 2.09 5.22
N LEU A 111 -11.64 2.17 5.79
CA LEU A 111 -10.37 1.91 5.12
C LEU A 111 -9.59 0.85 5.91
N ALA A 112 -9.08 -0.16 5.21
CA ALA A 112 -8.11 -1.12 5.75
C ALA A 112 -6.71 -0.51 5.66
N ILE A 113 -6.01 -0.40 6.80
CA ILE A 113 -4.70 0.26 6.90
C ILE A 113 -3.67 -0.65 7.55
N ARG A 114 -2.38 -0.43 7.21
CA ARG A 114 -1.25 -1.13 7.80
C ARG A 114 -0.03 -0.21 7.90
N PHE A 115 0.78 -0.42 8.92
CA PHE A 115 2.10 0.20 9.07
C PHE A 115 3.16 -0.90 8.92
N PRO A 116 3.74 -1.08 7.72
CA PRO A 116 4.62 -2.21 7.45
C PRO A 116 5.95 -2.10 8.22
N LYS A 117 6.50 -3.23 8.66
CA LYS A 117 7.77 -3.29 9.42
C LYS A 117 9.00 -3.51 8.53
N HIS A 118 8.93 -3.22 7.24
CA HIS A 118 10.07 -3.42 6.35
C HIS A 118 10.83 -2.11 6.12
N SER A 119 12.15 -2.12 6.33
CA SER A 119 13.00 -0.91 6.30
C SER A 119 12.95 -0.16 4.96
N VAL A 120 13.01 -0.88 3.84
CA VAL A 120 12.95 -0.27 2.49
C VAL A 120 11.61 0.39 2.24
N THR A 121 10.52 -0.30 2.53
CA THR A 121 9.16 0.22 2.36
C THR A 121 8.90 1.42 3.27
N ASN A 122 9.37 1.38 4.52
CA ASN A 122 9.25 2.53 5.42
C ASN A 122 10.03 3.75 4.93
N LYS A 123 11.24 3.57 4.40
CA LYS A 123 12.01 4.68 3.82
C LYS A 123 11.30 5.27 2.61
N LEU A 124 10.72 4.45 1.75
CA LEU A 124 9.92 4.90 0.61
C LEU A 124 8.69 5.68 1.09
N LEU A 125 7.87 5.13 1.98
CA LEU A 125 6.66 5.77 2.51
C LEU A 125 6.95 7.12 3.18
N LYS A 126 8.13 7.29 3.81
CA LYS A 126 8.53 8.55 4.45
C LYS A 126 8.74 9.69 3.47
N ILE A 127 9.25 9.41 2.26
CA ILE A 127 9.53 10.42 1.23
C ILE A 127 8.35 10.70 0.28
N LEU A 128 7.26 9.90 0.38
CA LEU A 128 6.04 10.10 -0.40
C LEU A 128 5.09 11.06 0.30
N ASP A 129 4.38 11.90 -0.44
CA ASP A 129 3.35 12.81 0.06
C ASP A 129 1.95 12.15 0.13
N TYR A 130 1.88 10.86 -0.19
CA TYR A 130 0.67 10.04 -0.23
C TYR A 130 0.94 8.64 0.32
N PRO A 131 -0.08 7.94 0.83
CA PRO A 131 0.03 6.54 1.23
C PRO A 131 -0.06 5.62 0.01
N LEU A 132 0.35 4.35 0.18
CA LEU A 132 0.37 3.36 -0.89
C LEU A 132 -0.76 2.34 -0.72
N ALA A 133 -1.63 2.21 -1.73
CA ALA A 133 -2.48 1.03 -1.86
C ALA A 133 -1.61 -0.14 -2.29
N ALA A 134 -1.53 -1.20 -1.49
CA ALA A 134 -0.61 -2.31 -1.74
C ALA A 134 -1.20 -3.67 -1.31
N PRO A 135 -2.04 -4.30 -2.13
CA PRO A 135 -2.36 -5.72 -1.98
C PRO A 135 -1.13 -6.59 -2.26
N SER A 136 -1.19 -7.89 -1.99
CA SER A 136 -0.11 -8.84 -2.34
C SER A 136 0.28 -8.76 -3.83
N ALA A 137 1.56 -8.95 -4.15
CA ALA A 137 2.09 -8.81 -5.52
C ALA A 137 1.97 -10.11 -6.32
N ASN A 138 0.72 -10.59 -6.54
CA ASN A 138 0.39 -11.75 -7.35
C ASN A 138 -0.90 -11.49 -8.13
N ILE A 139 -1.14 -12.21 -9.23
CA ILE A 139 -2.47 -12.26 -9.84
C ILE A 139 -3.45 -12.88 -8.83
N SER A 140 -4.67 -12.36 -8.77
CA SER A 140 -5.69 -12.85 -7.81
C SER A 140 -5.88 -14.35 -7.94
N SER A 141 -6.01 -15.01 -6.78
CA SER A 141 -6.12 -16.47 -6.64
C SER A 141 -4.83 -17.28 -6.87
N LYS A 142 -3.70 -16.64 -7.19
CA LYS A 142 -2.39 -17.29 -7.19
C LYS A 142 -1.66 -17.12 -5.85
N LEU A 143 -0.57 -17.88 -5.66
CA LEU A 143 0.30 -17.76 -4.49
C LEU A 143 0.91 -16.37 -4.38
N SER A 144 1.01 -15.87 -3.16
CA SER A 144 1.61 -14.55 -2.89
C SER A 144 3.13 -14.60 -3.07
N SER A 145 3.68 -13.61 -3.77
CA SER A 145 5.12 -13.49 -4.02
C SER A 145 5.88 -13.18 -2.73
N VAL A 146 6.84 -14.02 -2.39
CA VAL A 146 7.72 -13.84 -1.21
C VAL A 146 9.11 -13.32 -1.58
N LYS A 147 9.48 -13.39 -2.86
CA LYS A 147 10.75 -12.91 -3.41
C LYS A 147 10.53 -11.90 -4.53
N ALA A 148 11.51 -11.03 -4.76
CA ALA A 148 11.46 -10.07 -5.85
C ALA A 148 11.42 -10.75 -7.24
N VAL A 149 12.03 -11.92 -7.38
CA VAL A 149 12.01 -12.70 -8.62
C VAL A 149 10.60 -13.15 -8.95
N ASP A 150 9.81 -13.61 -7.97
CA ASP A 150 8.42 -14.04 -8.16
C ASP A 150 7.57 -12.88 -8.72
N VAL A 151 7.79 -11.66 -8.17
CA VAL A 151 7.09 -10.45 -8.65
C VAL A 151 7.47 -10.13 -10.10
N LYS A 152 8.76 -10.28 -10.45
CA LYS A 152 9.26 -10.05 -11.81
C LYS A 152 8.68 -11.08 -12.79
N GLU A 153 8.61 -12.34 -12.40
CA GLU A 153 8.01 -13.42 -13.20
C GLU A 153 6.51 -13.19 -13.43
N GLU A 154 5.79 -12.74 -12.38
CA GLU A 154 4.33 -12.53 -12.46
C GLU A 154 3.96 -11.30 -13.32
N PHE A 155 4.71 -10.20 -13.20
CA PHE A 155 4.33 -8.93 -13.84
C PHE A 155 5.25 -8.48 -14.98
N GLY A 156 6.47 -9.03 -15.06
CA GLY A 156 7.43 -8.71 -16.11
C GLY A 156 7.72 -7.20 -16.19
N ASN A 157 7.64 -6.65 -17.40
CA ASN A 157 7.89 -5.24 -17.69
C ASN A 157 6.66 -4.33 -17.46
N LYS A 158 5.58 -4.85 -16.84
CA LYS A 158 4.36 -4.07 -16.59
C LYS A 158 4.45 -3.16 -15.35
N ILE A 159 5.48 -3.39 -14.51
CA ILE A 159 5.74 -2.64 -13.27
C ILE A 159 7.21 -2.26 -13.11
#